data_0f348e8b3376962da546c506214122ee
#
_entry.id   0f348e8b3376962da546c506214122ee
#
_cell.length_a   1.000
_cell.length_b   1.000
_cell.length_c   1.000
_cell.angle_alpha   90.00
_cell.angle_beta   90.00
_cell.angle_gamma   90.00
#
_symmetry.space_group_name_H-M   'P 1'
#
loop_
_entity.id
_entity.type
_entity.pdbx_description
1 polymer ?
#
loop_
_entity_poly.entity_id
_entity_poly.type
_entity_poly.pdbx_seq_one_letter_code
_entity_poly.pdbx_strand_id
1 'polypeptide(L)'
;FQDPYASLHPNHTLWRTLAEPLKIRGEREIEKRVQTALEQVGLPFDAARRYPHQLSGGQRQRVVIARALLLRPQLLLLDEPTSALDMSVQAEILNLLNQLKLEHQMTYLLVSHDADVIAHMSDRAALMSEGKIQRFFDRDAMEKGEHRMD
;
A
#
# COMPACT_ATOMS: atom_id res chain seq x y z
N PHE A 1 -6.31 -0.67 -3.57
CA PHE A 1 -6.22 -1.23 -2.20
C PHE A 1 -7.24 -0.65 -1.23
N GLN A 2 -8.44 -0.38 -1.67
CA GLN A 2 -9.41 0.27 -0.80
C GLN A 2 -9.85 -0.64 0.36
N ASP A 3 -10.06 -1.92 0.08
CA ASP A 3 -10.49 -2.91 1.07
C ASP A 3 -9.54 -4.11 1.03
N PRO A 4 -8.73 -4.33 2.09
CA PRO A 4 -7.81 -5.46 2.14
C PRO A 4 -8.50 -6.82 2.03
N TYR A 5 -9.75 -6.94 2.51
CA TYR A 5 -10.52 -8.17 2.37
C TYR A 5 -10.88 -8.46 0.93
N ALA A 6 -11.32 -7.43 0.19
CA ALA A 6 -11.70 -7.58 -1.21
C ALA A 6 -10.49 -7.84 -2.10
N SER A 7 -9.28 -7.40 -1.67
CA SER A 7 -8.06 -7.56 -2.46
C SER A 7 -7.42 -8.94 -2.33
N LEU A 8 -7.82 -9.74 -1.32
CA LEU A 8 -7.25 -11.06 -1.05
C LEU A 8 -8.33 -12.13 -1.20
N HIS A 9 -8.01 -13.19 -1.95
CA HIS A 9 -8.94 -14.30 -2.11
C HIS A 9 -9.08 -15.07 -0.80
N PRO A 10 -10.30 -15.21 -0.23
CA PRO A 10 -10.47 -15.76 1.11
C PRO A 10 -10.05 -17.23 1.25
N ASN A 11 -10.06 -17.99 0.17
CA ASN A 11 -9.71 -19.41 0.16
C ASN A 11 -8.28 -19.69 -0.25
N HIS A 12 -7.47 -18.66 -0.47
CA HIS A 12 -6.05 -18.80 -0.80
C HIS A 12 -5.19 -18.49 0.41
N THR A 13 -4.18 -19.32 0.69
CA THR A 13 -3.14 -18.98 1.65
C THR A 13 -2.39 -17.75 1.16
N LEU A 14 -1.70 -17.08 2.05
CA LEU A 14 -0.86 -15.94 1.67
C LEU A 14 0.26 -16.38 0.72
N TRP A 15 0.80 -17.57 0.92
CA TRP A 15 1.78 -18.14 -0.02
C TRP A 15 1.24 -18.12 -1.44
N ARG A 16 0.05 -18.69 -1.64
CA ARG A 16 -0.56 -18.76 -2.97
C ARG A 16 -0.79 -17.37 -3.55
N THR A 17 -1.31 -16.45 -2.74
CA THR A 17 -1.55 -15.07 -3.15
C THR A 17 -0.27 -14.38 -3.62
N LEU A 18 0.84 -14.59 -2.91
CA LEU A 18 2.11 -13.94 -3.25
C LEU A 18 2.88 -14.67 -4.34
N ALA A 19 2.84 -16.00 -4.35
CA ALA A 19 3.61 -16.81 -5.29
C ALA A 19 2.97 -16.86 -6.69
N GLU A 20 1.65 -16.84 -6.78
CA GLU A 20 0.94 -17.01 -8.06
C GLU A 20 1.33 -15.99 -9.12
N PRO A 21 1.38 -14.68 -8.84
CA PRO A 21 1.84 -13.70 -9.84
C PRO A 21 3.26 -13.98 -10.35
N LEU A 22 4.14 -14.45 -9.46
CA LEU A 22 5.51 -14.78 -9.84
C LEU A 22 5.57 -16.02 -10.73
N LYS A 23 4.75 -17.02 -10.43
CA LYS A 23 4.66 -18.23 -11.25
C LYS A 23 4.13 -17.92 -12.65
N ILE A 24 3.10 -17.09 -12.74
CA ILE A 24 2.51 -16.66 -14.02
C ILE A 24 3.55 -15.95 -14.89
N ARG A 25 4.42 -15.15 -14.28
CA ARG A 25 5.49 -14.42 -14.99
C ARG A 25 6.72 -15.28 -15.27
N GLY A 26 6.73 -16.54 -14.84
CA GLY A 26 7.86 -17.44 -15.03
C GLY A 26 9.09 -17.06 -14.22
N GLU A 27 8.91 -16.37 -13.09
CA GLU A 27 10.01 -15.93 -12.24
C GLU A 27 10.68 -17.10 -11.49
N ARG A 28 11.94 -16.91 -11.15
CA ARG A 28 12.74 -17.89 -10.39
C ARG A 28 12.83 -17.49 -8.93
N GLU A 29 13.26 -18.45 -8.08
CA GLU A 29 13.48 -18.23 -6.66
C GLU A 29 12.26 -17.69 -5.94
N ILE A 30 11.09 -18.24 -6.26
CA ILE A 30 9.80 -17.75 -5.75
C ILE A 30 9.77 -17.74 -4.23
N GLU A 31 10.21 -18.82 -3.58
CA GLU A 31 10.21 -18.92 -2.11
C GLU A 31 11.03 -17.81 -1.47
N LYS A 32 12.23 -17.58 -1.98
CA LYS A 32 13.11 -16.52 -1.48
C LYS A 32 12.50 -15.14 -1.67
N ARG A 33 11.88 -14.91 -2.81
CA ARG A 33 11.25 -13.61 -3.12
C ARG A 33 10.03 -13.35 -2.25
N VAL A 34 9.22 -14.37 -1.99
CA VAL A 34 8.08 -14.26 -1.08
C VAL A 34 8.55 -13.99 0.34
N GLN A 35 9.57 -14.69 0.79
CA GLN A 35 10.16 -14.49 2.11
C GLN A 35 10.67 -13.05 2.27
N THR A 36 11.42 -12.55 1.29
CA THR A 36 11.94 -11.19 1.29
C THR A 36 10.81 -10.16 1.34
N ALA A 37 9.75 -10.35 0.54
CA ALA A 37 8.62 -9.43 0.52
C ALA A 37 7.89 -9.38 1.87
N LEU A 38 7.69 -10.53 2.51
CA LEU A 38 7.08 -10.59 3.85
C LEU A 38 7.94 -9.87 4.89
N GLU A 39 9.26 -10.07 4.85
CA GLU A 39 10.18 -9.39 5.75
C GLU A 39 10.12 -7.87 5.55
N GLN A 40 10.06 -7.40 4.32
CA GLN A 40 9.99 -5.98 3.99
C GLN A 40 8.76 -5.30 4.56
N VAL A 41 7.65 -6.02 4.68
CA VAL A 41 6.43 -5.49 5.27
C VAL A 41 6.25 -5.85 6.74
N GLY A 42 7.26 -6.43 7.36
CA GLY A 42 7.27 -6.73 8.79
C GLY A 42 6.46 -7.95 9.20
N LEU A 43 6.25 -8.90 8.29
CA LEU A 43 5.54 -10.14 8.60
C LEU A 43 6.52 -11.32 8.64
N PRO A 44 6.34 -12.28 9.58
CA PRO A 44 7.18 -13.48 9.61
C PRO A 44 6.86 -14.40 8.43
N PHE A 45 7.84 -15.22 8.02
CA PHE A 45 7.65 -16.11 6.87
C PHE A 45 6.55 -17.16 7.12
N ASP A 46 6.36 -17.59 8.37
CA ASP A 46 5.30 -18.56 8.68
C ASP A 46 3.89 -17.98 8.47
N ALA A 47 3.75 -16.65 8.34
CA ALA A 47 2.48 -16.04 7.93
C ALA A 47 2.03 -16.52 6.55
N ALA A 48 2.95 -16.98 5.70
CA ALA A 48 2.62 -17.49 4.37
C ALA A 48 1.62 -18.67 4.40
N ARG A 49 1.54 -19.39 5.52
CA ARG A 49 0.62 -20.53 5.68
C ARG A 49 -0.79 -20.11 6.09
N ARG A 50 -0.99 -18.84 6.42
CA ARG A 50 -2.26 -18.32 6.93
C ARG A 50 -3.20 -17.94 5.79
N TYR A 51 -4.49 -17.90 6.13
CA TYR A 51 -5.53 -17.37 5.27
C TYR A 51 -5.85 -15.94 5.69
N PRO A 52 -6.46 -15.14 4.80
CA PRO A 52 -6.77 -13.74 5.13
C PRO A 52 -7.59 -13.56 6.42
N HIS A 53 -8.54 -14.45 6.70
CA HIS A 53 -9.38 -14.37 7.90
C HIS A 53 -8.59 -14.56 9.21
N GLN A 54 -7.37 -15.08 9.14
CA GLN A 54 -6.49 -15.28 10.29
C GLN A 54 -5.61 -14.06 10.58
N LEU A 55 -5.78 -12.99 9.82
CA LEU A 55 -4.98 -11.77 9.94
C LEU A 55 -5.83 -10.60 10.37
N SER A 56 -5.20 -9.64 11.08
CA SER A 56 -5.80 -8.33 11.34
C SER A 56 -5.91 -7.52 10.05
N GLY A 57 -6.68 -6.42 10.09
CA GLY A 57 -6.78 -5.51 8.94
C GLY A 57 -5.44 -4.94 8.51
N GLY A 58 -4.60 -4.53 9.47
CA GLY A 58 -3.27 -4.02 9.18
C GLY A 58 -2.35 -5.08 8.58
N GLN A 59 -2.43 -6.31 9.07
CA GLN A 59 -1.65 -7.42 8.49
C GLN A 59 -2.09 -7.72 7.07
N ARG A 60 -3.40 -7.71 6.77
CA ARG A 60 -3.91 -7.91 5.41
C ARG A 60 -3.40 -6.81 4.48
N GLN A 61 -3.40 -5.57 4.95
CA GLN A 61 -2.89 -4.45 4.17
C GLN A 61 -1.40 -4.63 3.87
N ARG A 62 -0.63 -5.12 4.84
CA ARG A 62 0.79 -5.43 4.63
C ARG A 62 1.00 -6.50 3.56
N VAL A 63 0.14 -7.51 3.53
CA VAL A 63 0.19 -8.55 2.48
C VAL A 63 -0.12 -7.97 1.10
N VAL A 64 -1.11 -7.08 1.00
CA VAL A 64 -1.44 -6.40 -0.25
C VAL A 64 -0.26 -5.57 -0.75
N ILE A 65 0.43 -4.88 0.16
CA ILE A 65 1.64 -4.12 -0.18
C ILE A 65 2.75 -5.07 -0.64
N ALA A 66 2.99 -6.18 0.08
CA ALA A 66 3.99 -7.17 -0.30
C ALA A 66 3.75 -7.73 -1.70
N ARG A 67 2.49 -8.04 -2.03
CA ARG A 67 2.12 -8.52 -3.35
C ARG A 67 2.49 -7.51 -4.44
N ALA A 68 2.22 -6.24 -4.18
CA ALA A 68 2.57 -5.19 -5.12
C ALA A 68 4.09 -5.07 -5.31
N LEU A 69 4.86 -5.16 -4.22
CA LEU A 69 6.33 -5.07 -4.26
C LEU A 69 6.96 -6.20 -5.06
N LEU A 70 6.38 -7.40 -5.01
CA LEU A 70 6.92 -8.55 -5.74
C LEU A 70 6.98 -8.34 -7.25
N LEU A 71 6.13 -7.48 -7.78
CA LEU A 71 6.10 -7.13 -9.19
C LEU A 71 7.10 -6.04 -9.57
N ARG A 72 7.84 -5.50 -8.60
CA ARG A 72 8.86 -4.45 -8.77
C ARG A 72 8.36 -3.26 -9.56
N PRO A 73 7.26 -2.60 -9.16
CA PRO A 73 6.72 -1.49 -9.91
C PRO A 73 7.58 -0.24 -9.73
N GLN A 74 7.63 0.60 -10.79
CA GLN A 74 8.19 1.94 -10.68
C GLN A 74 7.13 2.93 -10.21
N LEU A 75 5.88 2.67 -10.57
CA LEU A 75 4.73 3.48 -10.16
C LEU A 75 3.73 2.58 -9.45
N LEU A 76 3.31 2.96 -8.26
CA LEU A 76 2.32 2.23 -7.46
C LEU A 76 1.11 3.11 -7.20
N LEU A 77 -0.06 2.61 -7.56
CA LEU A 77 -1.33 3.28 -7.27
C LEU A 77 -1.83 2.83 -5.91
N LEU A 78 -2.03 3.80 -5.02
CA LEU A 78 -2.56 3.58 -3.67
C LEU A 78 -3.92 4.26 -3.57
N ASP A 79 -5.00 3.46 -3.58
CA ASP A 79 -6.36 3.96 -3.49
C ASP A 79 -6.89 3.73 -2.09
N GLU A 80 -7.01 4.81 -1.30
CA GLU A 80 -7.49 4.79 0.07
C GLU A 80 -6.80 3.70 0.91
N PRO A 81 -5.45 3.68 0.97
CA PRO A 81 -4.72 2.52 1.53
C PRO A 81 -4.92 2.29 3.02
N THR A 82 -5.44 3.28 3.75
CA THR A 82 -5.61 3.20 5.20
C THR A 82 -7.04 3.48 5.67
N SER A 83 -8.00 3.62 4.75
CA SER A 83 -9.36 4.06 5.09
C SER A 83 -10.12 3.11 6.01
N ALA A 84 -9.81 1.81 5.98
CA ALA A 84 -10.48 0.79 6.79
C ALA A 84 -9.71 0.45 8.10
N LEU A 85 -8.67 1.22 8.43
CA LEU A 85 -7.78 0.94 9.56
C LEU A 85 -8.01 1.96 10.69
N ASP A 86 -7.77 1.55 11.94
CA ASP A 86 -7.76 2.50 13.04
C ASP A 86 -6.52 3.42 12.97
N MET A 87 -6.52 4.50 13.76
CA MET A 87 -5.51 5.54 13.63
C MET A 87 -4.08 5.08 13.90
N SER A 88 -3.89 4.19 14.89
CA SER A 88 -2.53 3.72 15.20
C SER A 88 -1.99 2.80 14.12
N VAL A 89 -2.82 1.89 13.62
CA VAL A 89 -2.44 1.00 12.51
C VAL A 89 -2.26 1.80 11.22
N GLN A 90 -3.09 2.81 10.99
CA GLN A 90 -2.93 3.72 9.85
C GLN A 90 -1.55 4.35 9.84
N ALA A 91 -1.09 4.88 10.97
CA ALA A 91 0.22 5.51 11.08
C ALA A 91 1.34 4.51 10.75
N GLU A 92 1.24 3.27 11.23
CA GLU A 92 2.22 2.22 10.94
C GLU A 92 2.29 1.93 9.44
N ILE A 93 1.15 1.82 8.76
CA ILE A 93 1.08 1.53 7.33
C ILE A 93 1.64 2.71 6.51
N LEU A 94 1.31 3.94 6.88
CA LEU A 94 1.85 5.12 6.18
C LEU A 94 3.37 5.23 6.33
N ASN A 95 3.90 4.93 7.52
CA ASN A 95 5.35 4.93 7.73
C ASN A 95 6.02 3.83 6.93
N LEU A 96 5.42 2.64 6.86
CA LEU A 96 5.92 1.54 6.04
C LEU A 96 5.96 1.94 4.56
N LEU A 97 4.91 2.54 4.04
CA LEU A 97 4.84 2.97 2.65
C LEU A 97 5.91 4.02 2.34
N ASN A 98 6.14 4.98 3.25
CA ASN A 98 7.20 5.97 3.07
C ASN A 98 8.59 5.34 3.07
N GLN A 99 8.83 4.39 3.97
CA GLN A 99 10.10 3.66 4.03
C GLN A 99 10.36 2.90 2.74
N LEU A 100 9.37 2.16 2.25
CA LEU A 100 9.49 1.37 1.03
C LEU A 100 9.70 2.25 -0.21
N LYS A 101 9.06 3.42 -0.24
CA LYS A 101 9.26 4.39 -1.32
C LYS A 101 10.72 4.81 -1.42
N LEU A 102 11.35 5.09 -0.28
CA LEU A 102 12.77 5.48 -0.25
C LEU A 102 13.69 4.31 -0.61
N GLU A 103 13.44 3.13 -0.06
CA GLU A 103 14.28 1.96 -0.28
C GLU A 103 14.26 1.47 -1.73
N HIS A 104 13.09 1.54 -2.38
CA HIS A 104 12.88 1.01 -3.73
C HIS A 104 12.79 2.10 -4.80
N GLN A 105 12.93 3.37 -4.41
CA GLN A 105 12.86 4.51 -5.32
C GLN A 105 11.60 4.49 -6.19
N MET A 106 10.46 4.16 -5.57
CA MET A 106 9.18 4.10 -6.25
C MET A 106 8.49 5.46 -6.26
N THR A 107 7.65 5.66 -7.26
CA THR A 107 6.70 6.77 -7.31
C THR A 107 5.32 6.27 -6.90
N TYR A 108 4.67 7.00 -6.01
CA TYR A 108 3.30 6.68 -5.59
C TYR A 108 2.30 7.67 -6.18
N LEU A 109 1.19 7.14 -6.67
CA LEU A 109 0.00 7.92 -6.95
C LEU A 109 -1.03 7.56 -5.88
N LEU A 110 -1.29 8.49 -4.98
CA LEU A 110 -2.15 8.27 -3.82
C LEU A 110 -3.51 8.95 -4.02
N VAL A 111 -4.58 8.18 -3.83
CA VAL A 111 -5.94 8.71 -3.80
C VAL A 111 -6.46 8.60 -2.39
N SER A 112 -6.89 9.72 -1.80
CA SER A 112 -7.41 9.75 -0.44
C SER A 112 -8.35 10.94 -0.24
N HIS A 113 -9.31 10.77 0.67
CA HIS A 113 -10.17 11.85 1.14
C HIS A 113 -9.61 12.53 2.40
N ASP A 114 -8.55 11.98 2.98
CA ASP A 114 -7.96 12.47 4.22
C ASP A 114 -6.80 13.42 3.91
N ALA A 115 -6.98 14.71 4.23
CA ALA A 115 -5.97 15.72 3.97
C ALA A 115 -4.66 15.48 4.74
N ASP A 116 -4.73 14.89 5.94
CA ASP A 116 -3.54 14.60 6.72
C ASP A 116 -2.72 13.47 6.08
N VAL A 117 -3.39 12.45 5.53
CA VAL A 117 -2.73 11.37 4.79
C VAL A 117 -2.03 11.95 3.55
N ILE A 118 -2.70 12.81 2.80
CA ILE A 118 -2.13 13.46 1.62
C ILE A 118 -0.87 14.23 1.98
N ALA A 119 -0.93 15.06 3.03
CA ALA A 119 0.22 15.87 3.45
C ALA A 119 1.38 15.01 3.95
N HIS A 120 1.09 13.91 4.66
CA HIS A 120 2.12 13.02 5.19
C HIS A 120 2.86 12.25 4.09
N MET A 121 2.14 11.86 3.03
CA MET A 121 2.64 10.94 2.00
C MET A 121 3.14 11.62 0.74
N SER A 122 2.72 12.85 0.46
CA SER A 122 2.82 13.40 -0.89
C SER A 122 3.76 14.58 -0.99
N ASP A 123 4.50 14.68 -2.08
CA ASP A 123 5.31 15.85 -2.44
C ASP A 123 4.45 16.89 -3.15
N ARG A 124 3.47 16.44 -3.92
CA ARG A 124 2.49 17.29 -4.61
C ARG A 124 1.13 16.65 -4.52
N ALA A 125 0.11 17.46 -4.54
CA ALA A 125 -1.27 17.00 -4.50
C ALA A 125 -2.13 17.74 -5.51
N ALA A 126 -3.23 17.12 -5.89
CA ALA A 126 -4.24 17.73 -6.75
C ALA A 126 -5.61 17.50 -6.14
N LEU A 127 -6.45 18.52 -6.16
CA LEU A 127 -7.85 18.41 -5.77
C LEU A 127 -8.66 18.09 -7.02
N MET A 128 -9.46 17.02 -6.96
CA MET A 128 -10.36 16.65 -8.05
C MET A 128 -11.81 16.82 -7.65
N SER A 129 -12.61 17.30 -8.57
CA SER A 129 -14.06 17.42 -8.41
C SER A 129 -14.70 17.25 -9.79
N GLU A 130 -15.80 16.50 -9.84
CA GLU A 130 -16.56 16.26 -11.07
C GLU A 130 -15.70 15.72 -12.22
N GLY A 131 -14.76 14.86 -11.89
CA GLY A 131 -13.85 14.24 -12.87
C GLY A 131 -12.77 15.14 -13.41
N LYS A 132 -12.57 16.32 -12.81
CA LYS A 132 -11.58 17.30 -13.26
C LYS A 132 -10.67 17.72 -12.12
N ILE A 133 -9.42 18.05 -12.47
CA ILE A 133 -8.48 18.65 -11.53
C ILE A 133 -8.84 20.11 -11.36
N GLN A 134 -9.09 20.52 -10.11
CA GLN A 134 -9.49 21.89 -9.78
C GLN A 134 -8.31 22.75 -9.35
N ARG A 135 -7.39 22.20 -8.57
CA ARG A 135 -6.21 22.91 -8.05
C ARG A 135 -5.05 21.94 -7.86
N PHE A 136 -3.84 22.49 -7.92
CA PHE A 136 -2.61 21.78 -7.54
C PHE A 136 -2.01 22.41 -6.29
N PHE A 137 -1.37 21.59 -5.47
CA PHE A 137 -0.70 22.01 -4.24
C PHE A 137 0.71 21.43 -4.22
N ASP A 138 1.71 22.26 -3.94
CA ASP A 138 3.06 21.80 -3.68
C ASP A 138 3.23 21.49 -2.18
N ARG A 139 4.43 21.06 -1.80
CA ARG A 139 4.73 20.74 -0.40
C ARG A 139 4.47 21.94 0.52
N ASP A 140 4.89 23.14 0.10
CA ASP A 140 4.73 24.35 0.89
C ASP A 140 3.25 24.69 1.12
N ALA A 141 2.43 24.60 0.06
CA ALA A 141 0.99 24.83 0.18
C ALA A 141 0.33 23.81 1.13
N MET A 142 0.74 22.55 1.08
CA MET A 142 0.20 21.52 1.96
C MET A 142 0.61 21.75 3.42
N GLU A 143 1.84 22.18 3.68
CA GLU A 143 2.29 22.50 5.03
C GLU A 143 1.50 23.66 5.63
N LYS A 144 1.05 24.59 4.81
CA LYS A 144 0.17 25.71 5.23
C LYS A 144 -1.30 25.31 5.35
N GLY A 145 -1.65 24.07 5.00
CA GLY A 145 -3.02 23.56 5.07
C GLY A 145 -3.93 24.01 3.94
N GLU A 146 -3.39 24.54 2.85
CA GLU A 146 -4.19 25.05 1.72
C GLU A 146 -4.94 23.96 0.96
N HIS A 147 -4.51 22.69 1.09
CA HIS A 147 -5.15 21.53 0.45
C HIS A 147 -6.39 21.04 1.20
N ARG A 148 -6.67 21.59 2.39
CA ARG A 148 -7.83 21.17 3.18
C ARG A 148 -9.10 21.74 2.61
N MET A 149 -10.13 20.90 2.59
CA MET A 149 -11.47 21.27 2.13
C MET A 149 -12.32 21.63 3.35
N ASP A 150 -12.33 22.87 3.71
CA ASP A 150 -13.13 23.37 4.83
C ASP A 150 -14.50 23.87 4.38
#